data_1f9de65f9dad7555d2068a92032ca72b
#
_entry.id   1f9de65f9dad7555d2068a92032ca72b
#
_cell.length_a   1.000
_cell.length_b   1.000
_cell.length_c   1.000
_cell.angle_alpha   90.00
_cell.angle_beta   90.00
_cell.angle_gamma   90.00
#
_symmetry.space_group_name_H-M   'P 1'
#
loop_
_entity.id
_entity.type
_entity.pdbx_description
1 polymer ?
#
loop_
_entity_poly.entity_id
_entity_poly.type
_entity_poly.pdbx_seq_one_letter_code
_entity_poly.pdbx_strand_id
1 'polypeptide(L)' 'MAEMPVLSELNAVVLTIEVAPGDRVEEGDTLIVLESMKMEIPVSAPRAGTVAAILVQEKQVVEEGQKIAVLGA' A
#
# COMPACT_ATOMS: atom_id res chain seq x y z
N MET A 1 -7.32 -10.63 16.57
CA MET A 1 -7.18 -10.53 15.11
C MET A 1 -5.94 -9.75 14.80
N ALA A 2 -5.08 -10.32 14.02
CA ALA A 2 -3.82 -9.67 13.73
C ALA A 2 -4.00 -8.74 12.54
N GLU A 3 -3.48 -7.54 12.67
CA GLU A 3 -3.33 -6.64 11.53
C GLU A 3 -2.01 -6.92 10.86
N MET A 4 -1.97 -6.70 9.55
CA MET A 4 -0.77 -6.93 8.78
C MET A 4 -0.32 -5.61 8.15
N PRO A 5 0.87 -5.11 8.51
CA PRO A 5 1.39 -3.91 7.86
C PRO A 5 1.82 -4.25 6.43
N VAL A 6 1.57 -3.32 5.52
CA VAL A 6 2.06 -3.40 4.15
C VAL A 6 3.19 -2.40 4.04
N LEU A 7 4.35 -2.88 3.63
CA LEU A 7 5.57 -2.08 3.60
C LEU A 7 5.96 -1.75 2.18
N SER A 8 6.59 -0.59 2.01
CA SER A 8 7.24 -0.28 0.75
C SER A 8 8.51 -1.13 0.63
N GLU A 9 8.73 -1.72 -0.53
CA GLU A 9 9.91 -2.56 -0.76
C GLU A 9 11.08 -1.78 -1.34
N LEU A 10 10.90 -0.48 -1.56
CA LEU A 10 11.93 0.36 -2.17
C LEU A 10 11.65 1.82 -1.83
N ASN A 11 12.64 2.66 -2.08
CA ASN A 11 12.46 4.11 -1.99
C ASN A 11 11.71 4.57 -3.24
N ALA A 12 10.63 5.31 -3.04
CA ALA A 12 9.76 5.69 -4.15
C ALA A 12 8.87 6.87 -3.75
N VAL A 13 8.06 7.30 -4.70
CA VAL A 13 7.05 8.35 -4.47
C VAL A 13 5.68 7.70 -4.65
N VAL A 14 4.73 8.05 -3.79
CA VAL A 14 3.35 7.55 -3.92
C VAL A 14 2.72 8.24 -5.12
N LEU A 15 2.38 7.45 -6.15
CA LEU A 15 1.77 7.97 -7.36
C LEU A 15 0.25 8.05 -7.20
N THR A 16 -0.38 6.93 -6.86
CA THR A 16 -1.82 6.90 -6.61
C THR A 16 -2.13 5.96 -5.45
N ILE A 17 -3.25 6.21 -4.79
CA ILE A 17 -3.78 5.33 -3.74
C ILE A 17 -5.10 4.78 -4.27
N GLU A 18 -5.15 3.45 -4.46
CA GLU A 18 -6.25 2.80 -5.17
C GLU A 18 -7.38 2.35 -4.24
N VAL A 19 -7.16 2.37 -2.92
CA VAL A 19 -8.13 1.89 -1.95
C VAL A 19 -8.25 2.90 -0.82
N ALA A 20 -9.28 2.73 0.00
CA ALA A 20 -9.53 3.58 1.16
C ALA A 20 -9.75 2.71 2.39
N PRO A 21 -9.56 3.25 3.60
CA PRO A 21 -9.88 2.49 4.82
C PRO A 21 -11.33 2.02 4.77
N GLY A 22 -11.54 0.77 5.14
CA GLY A 22 -12.83 0.12 5.09
C GLY A 22 -13.08 -0.71 3.83
N ASP A 23 -12.28 -0.54 2.80
CA ASP A 23 -12.45 -1.31 1.57
C ASP A 23 -12.03 -2.76 1.79
N ARG A 24 -12.78 -3.68 1.18
CA ARG A 24 -12.44 -5.09 1.15
C ARG A 24 -11.57 -5.35 -0.07
N VAL A 25 -10.46 -6.08 0.14
CA VAL A 25 -9.55 -6.42 -0.96
C VAL A 25 -9.29 -7.91 -0.98
N GLU A 26 -8.91 -8.40 -2.15
CA GLU A 26 -8.47 -9.77 -2.33
C GLU A 26 -6.97 -9.80 -2.48
N GLU A 27 -6.37 -10.96 -2.25
CA GLU A 27 -4.93 -11.13 -2.48
C GLU A 27 -4.60 -10.75 -3.92
N GLY A 28 -3.58 -9.92 -4.08
CA GLY A 28 -3.14 -9.46 -5.40
C GLY A 28 -3.78 -8.16 -5.87
N ASP A 29 -4.82 -7.68 -5.18
CA ASP A 29 -5.41 -6.38 -5.54
C ASP A 29 -4.38 -5.28 -5.30
N THR A 30 -4.35 -4.30 -6.21
CA THR A 30 -3.44 -3.16 -6.05
C THR A 30 -3.97 -2.21 -5.00
N LEU A 31 -3.15 -1.94 -3.99
CA LEU A 31 -3.50 -1.01 -2.93
C LEU A 31 -3.01 0.40 -3.24
N ILE A 32 -1.77 0.52 -3.65
CA ILE A 32 -1.07 1.78 -3.86
C ILE A 32 -0.15 1.57 -5.05
N VAL A 33 -0.01 2.58 -5.90
CA VAL A 33 0.97 2.56 -6.98
C VAL A 33 2.08 3.52 -6.61
N LEU A 34 3.30 3.02 -6.59
CA LEU A 34 4.49 3.82 -6.33
C LEU A 34 5.19 4.11 -7.65
N GLU A 35 5.97 5.19 -7.68
CA GLU A 35 6.80 5.52 -8.83
C GLU A 35 8.25 5.59 -8.40
N SER A 36 9.12 4.90 -9.13
CA SER A 36 10.55 4.96 -8.92
C SER A 36 11.21 4.87 -10.29
N MET A 37 12.12 5.81 -10.56
CA MET A 37 12.87 5.83 -11.82
C MET A 37 11.95 5.78 -13.05
N LYS A 38 10.84 6.53 -12.98
CA LYS A 38 9.86 6.64 -14.07
C LYS A 38 9.10 5.35 -14.33
N MET A 39 9.17 4.38 -13.42
CA MET A 39 8.40 3.15 -13.51
C MET A 39 7.30 3.14 -12.48
N GLU A 40 6.12 2.63 -12.86
CA GLU A 40 5.01 2.45 -11.95
C GLU A 40 5.13 1.08 -11.31
N ILE A 41 5.08 1.04 -9.99
CA ILE A 41 5.29 -0.18 -9.23
C ILE A 41 4.07 -0.38 -8.35
N PRO A 42 3.18 -1.34 -8.68
CA PRO A 42 2.01 -1.58 -7.84
C PRO A 42 2.40 -2.31 -6.57
N VAL A 43 1.78 -1.89 -5.47
CA VAL A 43 1.89 -2.60 -4.20
C VAL A 43 0.60 -3.37 -4.03
N SER A 44 0.70 -4.68 -4.01
CA SER A 44 -0.46 -5.57 -4.00
C SER A 44 -0.77 -6.03 -2.59
N ALA A 45 -2.03 -6.36 -2.35
CA ALA A 45 -2.45 -6.93 -1.08
C ALA A 45 -1.79 -8.29 -0.92
N PRO A 46 -1.08 -8.53 0.19
CA PRO A 46 -0.44 -9.83 0.41
C PRO A 46 -1.45 -10.92 0.78
N ARG A 47 -2.65 -10.54 1.13
CA ARG A 47 -3.74 -11.49 1.42
C ARG A 47 -5.06 -10.73 1.34
N ALA A 48 -6.15 -11.48 1.31
CA ALA A 48 -7.48 -10.89 1.38
C ALA A 48 -7.71 -10.30 2.77
N GLY A 49 -8.48 -9.23 2.83
CA GLY A 49 -8.81 -8.60 4.10
C GLY A 49 -9.47 -7.25 3.90
N THR A 50 -9.58 -6.50 4.97
CA THR A 50 -10.15 -5.15 4.93
C THR A 50 -9.04 -4.14 5.18
N VAL A 51 -9.01 -3.06 4.41
CA VAL A 51 -8.02 -2.01 4.62
C VAL A 51 -8.32 -1.32 5.93
N ALA A 52 -7.41 -1.43 6.89
CA ALA A 52 -7.58 -0.83 8.22
C ALA A 52 -7.10 0.63 8.21
N ALA A 53 -6.02 0.92 7.50
CA ALA A 53 -5.49 2.28 7.45
C ALA A 53 -4.63 2.47 6.21
N ILE A 54 -4.62 3.69 5.71
CA ILE A 54 -3.67 4.17 4.70
C ILE A 54 -2.80 5.21 5.40
N LEU A 55 -1.49 4.98 5.39
CA LEU A 55 -0.56 5.77 6.20
C LEU A 55 0.23 6.79 5.39
N VAL A 56 -0.07 6.92 4.11
CA VAL A 56 0.65 7.83 3.20
C VAL A 56 -0.34 8.61 2.36
N GLN A 57 0.18 9.62 1.67
CA GLN A 57 -0.59 10.48 0.77
C GLN A 57 0.05 10.45 -0.60
N GLU A 58 -0.74 10.80 -1.61
CA GLU A 58 -0.19 10.93 -2.97
C GLU A 58 0.91 11.97 -2.97
N LYS A 59 1.94 11.71 -3.76
CA LYS A 59 3.14 12.53 -3.92
C LYS A 59 4.09 12.51 -2.74
N GLN A 60 3.78 11.73 -1.70
CA GLN A 60 4.67 11.57 -0.56
C GLN A 60 5.83 10.65 -0.94
N VAL A 61 7.04 10.98 -0.47
CA VAL A 61 8.21 10.11 -0.62
C VAL A 61 8.16 9.06 0.48
N VAL A 62 8.39 7.80 0.10
CA VAL A 62 8.47 6.69 1.05
C VAL A 62 9.81 6.01 0.92
N GLU A 63 10.25 5.39 2.01
CA GLU A 63 11.53 4.69 2.06
C GLU A 63 11.28 3.19 2.15
N GLU A 64 12.27 2.43 1.74
CA GLU A 64 12.23 0.97 1.88
C GLU A 64 11.96 0.60 3.34
N GLY A 65 11.00 -0.30 3.55
CA GLY A 65 10.61 -0.74 4.89
C GLY A 65 9.59 0.14 5.58
N GLN A 66 9.21 1.26 4.98
CA GLN A 66 8.22 2.15 5.58
C GLN A 66 6.82 1.54 5.45
N LYS A 67 6.03 1.62 6.53
CA LYS A 67 4.64 1.17 6.49
C LYS A 67 3.82 2.15 5.64
N ILE A 68 3.07 1.63 4.68
CA ILE A 68 2.27 2.47 3.79
C ILE A 68 0.79 2.18 3.95
N ALA A 69 0.43 1.00 4.44
CA ALA A 69 -0.97 0.63 4.67
C ALA A 69 -1.01 -0.45 5.73
N VAL A 70 -2.21 -0.71 6.26
CA VAL A 70 -2.43 -1.79 7.21
C VAL A 70 -3.68 -2.54 6.77
N LEU A 71 -3.58 -3.85 6.67
CA LEU A 71 -4.72 -4.71 6.40
C LEU A 71 -5.21 -5.33 7.69
N GLY A 72 -6.52 -5.35 7.86
CA GLY A 72 -7.17 -6.09 8.92
C GLY A 72 -7.64 -7.45 8.43
N ALA A 73 -8.08 -8.25 9.34
CA ALA A 73 -8.62 -9.58 9.03
C ALA A 73 -9.99 -9.48 8.40
#